data_1d46a7ee9c1ceebf6936eabfb2c3b7c7
#
_entry.id   1d46a7ee9c1ceebf6936eabfb2c3b7c7
#
_cell.length_a   1.000
_cell.length_b   1.000
_cell.length_c   1.000
_cell.angle_alpha   90.00
_cell.angle_beta   90.00
_cell.angle_gamma   90.00
#
_symmetry.space_group_name_H-M   'P 1'
#
loop_
_entity.id
_entity.type
_entity.pdbx_description
1 polymer ?
#
loop_
_entity_poly.entity_id
_entity_poly.type
_entity_poly.pdbx_seq_one_letter_code
_entity_poly.pdbx_strand_id
1 'polypeptide(L)'
;MKPRLLLTALCLSLSLSAMPAVAGDGHDHGDAPPAASGSGPKRQPDGSVFLPKPAQRQIGVRTLLVELGELPRTHELAGKVVMDPNAGGKVQAIVAGRVTPGPRGLPLPGQQVKKGEVLAYVTPEVGGNSRSLAESRLRRLRELSDTVPRKVIEEAEAAVANEQLVAPVSGVIASANVVSGQVLEARETLFESVN
;
A
#
# COMPACT_ATOMS: atom_id res chain seq x y z
N MET A 1 -16.00 24.89 45.48
CA MET A 1 -15.66 25.33 46.84
C MET A 1 -14.17 25.64 46.86
N LYS A 2 -13.85 26.90 47.11
CA LYS A 2 -12.58 27.47 47.56
C LYS A 2 -12.28 26.94 49.00
N PRO A 3 -11.14 27.20 49.65
CA PRO A 3 -10.09 28.19 49.42
C PRO A 3 -8.68 27.85 49.95
N ARG A 4 -7.77 28.78 49.68
CA ARG A 4 -6.89 29.57 50.57
C ARG A 4 -5.45 29.06 50.77
N LEU A 5 -4.46 29.83 50.31
CA LEU A 5 -3.80 31.04 50.85
C LEU A 5 -2.93 30.76 52.09
N LEU A 6 -1.69 31.15 51.96
CA LEU A 6 -0.86 31.94 52.89
C LEU A 6 0.61 31.74 52.52
N LEU A 7 1.39 32.68 51.92
CA LEU A 7 1.89 33.97 52.47
C LEU A 7 2.77 33.78 53.70
N THR A 8 4.05 34.07 53.54
CA THR A 8 4.93 34.85 54.44
C THR A 8 6.33 34.77 53.88
N ALA A 9 6.88 35.80 53.32
CA ALA A 9 7.50 37.00 53.92
C ALA A 9 8.92 36.71 54.48
N LEU A 10 9.86 37.32 53.79
CA LEU A 10 10.77 38.35 54.31
C LEU A 10 11.82 37.89 55.34
N CYS A 11 13.08 37.89 54.89
CA CYS A 11 14.15 38.56 55.73
C CYS A 11 15.35 38.93 54.83
N LEU A 12 15.47 40.19 54.71
CA LEU A 12 16.55 41.03 54.31
C LEU A 12 17.71 40.91 55.36
N SER A 13 18.93 40.56 54.92
CA SER A 13 20.11 40.88 55.71
C SER A 13 21.28 41.22 54.80
N LEU A 14 21.50 42.49 54.72
CA LEU A 14 22.62 43.22 54.22
C LEU A 14 23.86 42.93 55.09
N SER A 15 24.91 42.41 54.53
CA SER A 15 26.23 42.41 55.16
C SER A 15 27.29 42.83 54.14
N LEU A 16 27.59 44.08 54.30
CA LEU A 16 28.72 44.79 53.69
C LEU A 16 29.98 44.30 54.39
N SER A 17 30.88 43.67 53.68
CA SER A 17 32.22 43.36 54.18
C SER A 17 33.25 43.89 53.22
N ALA A 18 34.08 44.78 53.77
CA ALA A 18 35.10 45.51 53.13
C ALA A 18 36.26 44.62 52.60
N MET A 19 36.77 44.99 51.46
CA MET A 19 38.00 44.45 50.88
C MET A 19 39.25 45.03 51.57
N PRO A 20 40.35 44.28 51.56
CA PRO A 20 41.67 44.90 51.43
C PRO A 20 42.19 44.73 50.01
N ALA A 21 42.58 45.82 49.40
CA ALA A 21 43.39 45.85 48.19
C ALA A 21 44.83 45.43 48.56
N VAL A 22 45.32 44.35 47.92
CA VAL A 22 46.74 44.05 47.89
C VAL A 22 47.26 44.51 46.54
N ALA A 23 48.08 45.56 46.59
CA ALA A 23 48.95 45.95 45.50
C ALA A 23 50.07 44.96 45.40
N GLY A 24 50.11 44.17 44.35
CA GLY A 24 51.26 43.31 44.04
C GLY A 24 52.09 43.97 42.93
N ASP A 25 53.40 44.02 43.24
CA ASP A 25 54.46 44.64 42.44
C ASP A 25 54.48 44.19 40.97
N GLY A 26 54.83 45.16 40.11
CA GLY A 26 55.00 44.99 38.71
C GLY A 26 56.09 43.96 38.33
N HIS A 27 55.67 43.09 37.42
CA HIS A 27 56.61 42.45 36.51
C HIS A 27 56.43 43.08 35.15
N ASP A 28 57.32 43.92 34.78
CA ASP A 28 57.55 44.43 33.44
C ASP A 28 57.93 43.23 32.54
N HIS A 29 56.97 42.69 31.89
CA HIS A 29 57.18 41.83 30.73
C HIS A 29 56.91 42.70 29.52
N GLY A 30 57.99 43.10 28.88
CA GLY A 30 57.97 43.77 27.61
C GLY A 30 57.00 43.09 26.68
N ASP A 31 55.91 43.78 26.35
CA ASP A 31 54.95 43.44 25.31
C ASP A 31 55.63 43.45 23.96
N ALA A 32 56.23 42.35 23.62
CA ALA A 32 56.16 41.97 22.22
C ALA A 32 54.74 41.47 22.00
N PRO A 33 53.95 42.05 21.12
CA PRO A 33 52.63 41.53 20.76
C PRO A 33 52.84 40.07 20.35
N PRO A 34 52.07 39.12 20.88
CA PRO A 34 52.21 37.73 20.48
C PRO A 34 52.09 37.71 18.96
N ALA A 35 53.19 37.33 18.32
CA ALA A 35 53.20 37.13 16.89
C ALA A 35 51.99 36.28 16.61
N ALA A 36 51.02 36.86 15.97
CA ALA A 36 49.80 36.16 15.55
C ALA A 36 50.29 34.93 14.80
N SER A 37 50.46 33.85 15.51
CA SER A 37 50.76 32.57 14.93
C SER A 37 49.68 32.33 13.94
N GLY A 38 50.03 32.36 12.68
CA GLY A 38 49.12 32.48 11.54
C GLY A 38 48.09 31.38 11.44
N SER A 39 47.14 31.44 12.34
CA SER A 39 45.97 30.59 12.35
C SER A 39 44.83 31.05 11.43
N GLY A 40 45.11 32.10 10.61
CA GLY A 40 44.17 32.56 9.60
C GLY A 40 44.13 31.68 8.34
N PRO A 41 43.18 31.94 7.46
CA PRO A 41 43.14 31.31 6.14
C PRO A 41 44.42 31.56 5.37
N LYS A 42 45.04 30.52 4.83
CA LYS A 42 46.32 30.60 4.09
C LYS A 42 46.21 29.83 2.79
N ARG A 43 46.73 30.42 1.70
CA ARG A 43 46.94 29.68 0.47
C ARG A 43 48.33 29.01 0.53
N GLN A 44 48.34 27.73 0.22
CA GLN A 44 49.56 26.92 0.21
C GLN A 44 50.23 26.97 -1.17
N PRO A 45 51.55 26.65 -1.23
CA PRO A 45 52.28 26.65 -2.49
C PRO A 45 51.74 25.69 -3.55
N ASP A 46 51.05 24.62 -3.12
CA ASP A 46 50.38 23.66 -3.96
C ASP A 46 49.02 24.11 -4.53
N GLY A 47 48.62 25.39 -4.21
CA GLY A 47 47.36 25.95 -4.62
C GLY A 47 46.19 25.64 -3.70
N SER A 48 46.36 24.81 -2.71
CA SER A 48 45.30 24.51 -1.73
C SER A 48 45.12 25.67 -0.75
N VAL A 49 43.97 25.71 -0.10
CA VAL A 49 43.63 26.73 0.88
C VAL A 49 43.48 26.08 2.25
N PHE A 50 44.33 26.44 3.18
CA PHE A 50 44.15 26.06 4.58
C PHE A 50 43.12 27.01 5.22
N LEU A 51 42.02 26.47 5.73
CA LEU A 51 40.98 27.19 6.43
C LEU A 51 40.81 26.62 7.83
N PRO A 52 41.14 27.41 8.88
CA PRO A 52 40.99 26.98 10.26
C PRO A 52 39.55 26.67 10.62
N LYS A 53 39.32 25.71 11.54
CA LYS A 53 37.97 25.31 11.99
C LYS A 53 37.06 26.50 12.42
N PRO A 54 37.54 27.53 13.15
CA PRO A 54 36.71 28.67 13.48
C PRO A 54 36.24 29.42 12.25
N ALA A 55 37.09 29.63 11.26
CA ALA A 55 36.70 30.29 10.00
C ALA A 55 35.74 29.44 9.17
N GLN A 56 35.93 28.12 9.14
CA GLN A 56 34.96 27.18 8.51
C GLN A 56 33.57 27.31 9.11
N ARG A 57 33.49 27.42 10.45
CA ARG A 57 32.20 27.59 11.15
C ARG A 57 31.54 28.94 10.81
N GLN A 58 32.32 30.04 10.73
CA GLN A 58 31.79 31.35 10.40
C GLN A 58 31.17 31.42 9.01
N ILE A 59 31.75 30.73 8.03
CA ILE A 59 31.22 30.67 6.66
C ILE A 59 30.26 29.49 6.42
N GLY A 60 29.89 28.80 7.50
CA GLY A 60 28.88 27.73 7.43
C GLY A 60 29.35 26.42 6.78
N VAL A 61 30.67 26.22 6.59
CA VAL A 61 31.19 24.96 6.05
C VAL A 61 30.95 23.83 7.05
N ARG A 62 30.20 22.85 6.64
CA ARG A 62 29.98 21.59 7.39
C ARG A 62 30.64 20.44 6.65
N THR A 63 31.35 19.60 7.36
CA THR A 63 31.95 18.38 6.83
C THR A 63 31.26 17.17 7.44
N LEU A 64 30.96 16.20 6.61
CA LEU A 64 30.42 14.91 7.02
C LEU A 64 31.43 13.83 6.66
N LEU A 65 31.63 12.88 7.55
CA LEU A 65 32.39 11.69 7.23
C LEU A 65 31.55 10.83 6.28
N VAL A 66 32.13 10.49 5.13
CA VAL A 66 31.46 9.66 4.13
C VAL A 66 31.95 8.23 4.35
N GLU A 67 30.99 7.33 4.54
CA GLU A 67 31.25 5.89 4.62
C GLU A 67 30.96 5.25 3.27
N LEU A 68 31.75 4.24 2.92
CA LEU A 68 31.49 3.42 1.76
C LEU A 68 30.30 2.52 2.06
N GLY A 69 29.25 2.65 1.25
CA GLY A 69 28.03 1.83 1.34
C GLY A 69 27.60 1.36 -0.04
N GLU A 70 26.95 0.22 -0.07
CA GLU A 70 26.28 -0.26 -1.26
C GLU A 70 24.96 0.52 -1.47
N LEU A 71 24.85 1.20 -2.58
CA LEU A 71 23.63 1.89 -2.97
C LEU A 71 22.95 1.09 -4.08
N PRO A 72 21.65 0.80 -3.95
CA PRO A 72 20.91 0.14 -5.00
C PRO A 72 20.89 1.03 -6.25
N ARG A 73 21.17 0.43 -7.40
CA ARG A 73 21.00 1.10 -8.68
C ARG A 73 19.52 1.25 -8.95
N THR A 74 19.02 2.47 -8.95
CA THR A 74 17.63 2.77 -9.27
C THR A 74 17.56 3.45 -10.64
N HIS A 75 16.52 3.10 -11.39
CA HIS A 75 16.18 3.75 -12.65
C HIS A 75 14.76 4.27 -12.56
N GLU A 76 14.58 5.55 -12.83
CA GLU A 76 13.26 6.13 -12.96
C GLU A 76 12.73 5.88 -14.37
N LEU A 77 11.59 5.22 -14.46
CA LEU A 77 10.92 4.94 -15.72
C LEU A 77 9.52 5.55 -15.68
N ALA A 78 9.19 6.39 -16.65
CA ALA A 78 7.84 6.86 -16.83
C ALA A 78 7.00 5.73 -17.45
N GLY A 79 5.85 5.43 -16.84
CA GLY A 79 4.98 4.36 -17.31
C GLY A 79 3.58 4.43 -16.72
N LYS A 80 2.68 3.67 -17.31
CA LYS A 80 1.33 3.43 -16.79
C LYS A 80 1.24 2.00 -16.29
N VAL A 81 0.79 1.83 -15.07
CA VAL A 81 0.48 0.49 -14.54
C VAL A 81 -0.77 -0.02 -15.24
N VAL A 82 -0.65 -1.16 -15.88
CA VAL A 82 -1.77 -1.89 -16.50
C VAL A 82 -1.87 -3.27 -15.86
N MET A 83 -3.08 -3.82 -15.88
CA MET A 83 -3.32 -5.17 -15.39
C MET A 83 -2.62 -6.18 -16.31
N ASP A 84 -1.96 -7.19 -15.72
CA ASP A 84 -1.43 -8.33 -16.47
C ASP A 84 -2.60 -9.14 -17.04
N PRO A 85 -2.70 -9.30 -18.36
CA PRO A 85 -3.78 -10.08 -18.98
C PRO A 85 -3.77 -11.57 -18.56
N ASN A 86 -2.63 -12.09 -18.09
CA ASN A 86 -2.53 -13.46 -17.60
C ASN A 86 -2.93 -13.62 -16.12
N ALA A 87 -2.95 -12.53 -15.36
CA ALA A 87 -3.31 -12.51 -13.96
C ALA A 87 -4.79 -12.17 -13.72
N GLY A 88 -5.53 -11.83 -14.77
CA GLY A 88 -6.95 -11.48 -14.70
C GLY A 88 -7.86 -12.49 -15.39
N GLY A 89 -9.14 -12.37 -15.14
CA GLY A 89 -10.17 -13.18 -15.80
C GLY A 89 -11.46 -12.42 -15.96
N LYS A 90 -12.14 -12.65 -17.08
CA LYS A 90 -13.49 -12.14 -17.34
C LYS A 90 -14.50 -13.26 -17.26
N VAL A 91 -15.59 -13.02 -16.57
CA VAL A 91 -16.72 -13.93 -16.49
C VAL A 91 -17.84 -13.40 -17.38
N GLN A 92 -18.20 -14.19 -18.37
CA GLN A 92 -19.23 -13.84 -19.34
C GLN A 92 -20.36 -14.87 -19.29
N ALA A 93 -21.57 -14.41 -19.58
CA ALA A 93 -22.72 -15.30 -19.75
C ALA A 93 -22.54 -16.15 -21.02
N ILE A 94 -22.61 -17.47 -20.90
CA ILE A 94 -22.56 -18.41 -22.05
C ILE A 94 -23.93 -18.47 -22.71
N VAL A 95 -24.99 -18.37 -21.90
CA VAL A 95 -26.38 -18.42 -22.34
C VAL A 95 -27.10 -17.13 -21.94
N ALA A 96 -28.05 -16.69 -22.75
CA ALA A 96 -28.91 -15.58 -22.39
C ALA A 96 -29.95 -16.01 -21.35
N GLY A 97 -30.26 -15.13 -20.41
CA GLY A 97 -31.21 -15.43 -19.36
C GLY A 97 -31.17 -14.48 -18.17
N ARG A 98 -31.90 -14.81 -17.13
CA ARG A 98 -32.01 -14.03 -15.89
C ARG A 98 -30.94 -14.43 -14.88
N VAL A 99 -30.27 -13.44 -14.31
CA VAL A 99 -29.26 -13.67 -13.26
C VAL A 99 -29.92 -13.95 -11.92
N THR A 100 -29.45 -15.01 -11.29
CA THR A 100 -29.75 -15.34 -9.90
C THR A 100 -28.46 -15.43 -9.09
N PRO A 101 -28.47 -14.99 -7.81
CA PRO A 101 -27.28 -15.02 -6.97
C PRO A 101 -26.72 -16.44 -6.80
N GLY A 102 -25.39 -16.54 -6.70
CA GLY A 102 -24.71 -17.76 -6.30
C GLY A 102 -24.87 -18.09 -4.80
N PRO A 103 -24.20 -19.14 -4.31
CA PRO A 103 -24.32 -19.57 -2.90
C PRO A 103 -23.90 -18.51 -1.87
N ARG A 104 -23.02 -17.59 -2.25
CA ARG A 104 -22.53 -16.47 -1.41
C ARG A 104 -23.18 -15.11 -1.75
N GLY A 105 -24.24 -15.10 -2.53
CA GLY A 105 -24.82 -13.90 -3.11
C GLY A 105 -24.13 -13.50 -4.43
N LEU A 106 -24.44 -12.32 -4.95
CA LEU A 106 -23.69 -11.71 -6.05
C LEU A 106 -22.37 -11.16 -5.52
N PRO A 107 -21.25 -11.42 -6.19
CA PRO A 107 -19.96 -10.90 -5.76
C PRO A 107 -19.89 -9.38 -5.87
N LEU A 108 -19.21 -8.76 -4.91
CA LEU A 108 -18.99 -7.32 -4.86
C LEU A 108 -17.54 -6.99 -5.25
N PRO A 109 -17.27 -5.81 -5.82
CA PRO A 109 -15.91 -5.33 -6.00
C PRO A 109 -15.12 -5.37 -4.69
N GLY A 110 -13.87 -5.84 -4.73
CA GLY A 110 -13.05 -6.08 -3.56
C GLY A 110 -13.21 -7.44 -2.88
N GLN A 111 -14.19 -8.25 -3.27
CA GLN A 111 -14.41 -9.58 -2.69
C GLN A 111 -13.39 -10.59 -3.24
N GLN A 112 -12.81 -11.39 -2.36
CA GLN A 112 -11.95 -12.51 -2.75
C GLN A 112 -12.76 -13.70 -3.22
N VAL A 113 -12.32 -14.30 -4.33
CA VAL A 113 -12.90 -15.47 -4.96
C VAL A 113 -11.83 -16.51 -5.28
N LYS A 114 -12.22 -17.78 -5.35
CA LYS A 114 -11.35 -18.88 -5.73
C LYS A 114 -11.68 -19.34 -7.15
N LYS A 115 -10.66 -19.81 -7.87
CA LYS A 115 -10.86 -20.43 -9.18
C LYS A 115 -11.90 -21.57 -9.08
N GLY A 116 -12.89 -21.54 -9.99
CA GLY A 116 -13.99 -22.52 -9.99
C GLY A 116 -15.13 -22.21 -9.01
N GLU A 117 -15.05 -21.12 -8.24
CA GLU A 117 -16.15 -20.68 -7.37
C GLU A 117 -17.34 -20.20 -8.20
N VAL A 118 -18.54 -20.65 -7.86
CA VAL A 118 -19.78 -20.22 -8.52
C VAL A 118 -20.17 -18.84 -7.99
N LEU A 119 -20.15 -17.85 -8.87
CA LEU A 119 -20.44 -16.44 -8.56
C LEU A 119 -21.93 -16.12 -8.68
N ALA A 120 -22.55 -16.64 -9.73
CA ALA A 120 -23.95 -16.45 -10.03
C ALA A 120 -24.44 -17.57 -10.96
N TYR A 121 -25.73 -17.58 -11.21
CA TYR A 121 -26.36 -18.46 -12.18
C TYR A 121 -27.11 -17.63 -13.22
N VAL A 122 -27.16 -18.13 -14.45
CA VAL A 122 -27.98 -17.57 -15.52
C VAL A 122 -29.07 -18.57 -15.86
N THR A 123 -30.31 -18.20 -15.60
CA THR A 123 -31.47 -19.02 -15.90
C THR A 123 -32.07 -18.58 -17.23
N PRO A 124 -32.03 -19.40 -18.30
CA PRO A 124 -32.66 -19.08 -19.57
C PRO A 124 -34.14 -18.78 -19.41
N GLU A 125 -34.67 -17.79 -20.10
CA GLU A 125 -36.07 -17.37 -19.94
C GLU A 125 -37.09 -18.33 -20.56
N VAL A 126 -36.61 -19.26 -21.37
CA VAL A 126 -37.47 -20.24 -22.05
C VAL A 126 -37.90 -21.33 -21.09
N GLY A 127 -39.11 -21.24 -20.55
CA GLY A 127 -39.78 -22.34 -19.85
C GLY A 127 -39.86 -22.28 -18.34
N GLY A 128 -39.89 -21.12 -17.70
CA GLY A 128 -40.04 -21.02 -16.22
C GLY A 128 -38.81 -21.58 -15.51
N ASN A 129 -38.80 -21.88 -14.26
CA ASN A 129 -37.69 -22.35 -13.46
C ASN A 129 -36.63 -23.27 -14.17
N SER A 130 -35.90 -22.72 -15.16
CA SER A 130 -35.05 -23.47 -16.10
C SER A 130 -33.91 -24.19 -15.38
N ARG A 131 -33.31 -23.56 -14.34
CA ARG A 131 -32.23 -24.19 -13.57
C ARG A 131 -32.69 -25.49 -12.90
N SER A 132 -33.85 -25.45 -12.25
CA SER A 132 -34.41 -26.66 -11.63
C SER A 132 -34.78 -27.70 -12.68
N LEU A 133 -35.07 -27.26 -13.91
CA LEU A 133 -35.37 -28.15 -15.02
C LEU A 133 -34.12 -28.84 -15.57
N ALA A 134 -33.02 -28.10 -15.80
CA ALA A 134 -31.75 -28.69 -16.26
C ALA A 134 -31.16 -29.66 -15.21
N GLU A 135 -31.12 -29.23 -13.96
CA GLU A 135 -30.68 -30.08 -12.86
C GLU A 135 -31.56 -31.34 -12.68
N SER A 136 -32.88 -31.22 -12.80
CA SER A 136 -33.82 -32.34 -12.70
C SER A 136 -33.70 -33.28 -13.89
N ARG A 137 -33.43 -32.77 -15.09
CA ARG A 137 -33.15 -33.55 -16.28
C ARG A 137 -31.86 -34.35 -16.10
N LEU A 138 -30.78 -33.70 -15.66
CA LEU A 138 -29.50 -34.35 -15.40
C LEU A 138 -29.65 -35.47 -14.35
N ARG A 139 -30.34 -35.18 -13.23
CA ARG A 139 -30.58 -36.17 -12.19
C ARG A 139 -31.29 -37.41 -12.74
N ARG A 140 -32.39 -37.23 -13.50
CA ARG A 140 -33.12 -38.34 -14.12
C ARG A 140 -32.26 -39.14 -15.10
N LEU A 141 -31.42 -38.48 -15.91
CA LEU A 141 -30.52 -39.14 -16.84
C LEU A 141 -29.45 -39.97 -16.11
N ARG A 142 -28.96 -39.47 -14.97
CA ARG A 142 -28.01 -40.22 -14.12
C ARG A 142 -28.65 -41.44 -13.45
N GLU A 143 -29.91 -41.34 -13.03
CA GLU A 143 -30.68 -42.47 -12.49
C GLU A 143 -30.90 -43.55 -13.56
N LEU A 144 -30.94 -43.20 -14.83
CA LEU A 144 -31.10 -44.10 -15.96
C LEU A 144 -29.78 -44.39 -16.71
N SER A 145 -28.64 -44.20 -16.04
CA SER A 145 -27.30 -44.28 -16.65
C SER A 145 -27.03 -45.62 -17.37
N ASP A 146 -27.65 -46.70 -16.92
CA ASP A 146 -27.50 -48.05 -17.51
C ASP A 146 -28.20 -48.20 -18.86
N THR A 147 -29.20 -47.33 -19.15
CA THR A 147 -30.02 -47.41 -20.36
C THR A 147 -29.84 -46.21 -21.31
N VAL A 148 -29.26 -45.12 -20.82
CA VAL A 148 -29.06 -43.88 -21.57
C VAL A 148 -27.62 -43.81 -22.08
N PRO A 149 -27.40 -43.44 -23.35
CA PRO A 149 -26.06 -43.22 -23.87
C PRO A 149 -25.30 -42.16 -23.06
N ARG A 150 -24.04 -42.44 -22.73
CA ARG A 150 -23.17 -41.53 -21.95
C ARG A 150 -23.12 -40.13 -22.51
N LYS A 151 -23.14 -39.99 -23.84
CA LYS A 151 -23.15 -38.68 -24.53
C LYS A 151 -24.33 -37.79 -24.10
N VAL A 152 -25.52 -38.40 -23.89
CA VAL A 152 -26.71 -37.63 -23.47
C VAL A 152 -26.58 -37.11 -22.05
N ILE A 153 -25.89 -37.86 -21.16
CA ILE A 153 -25.58 -37.41 -19.80
C ILE A 153 -24.56 -36.27 -19.83
N GLU A 154 -23.51 -36.40 -20.64
CA GLU A 154 -22.50 -35.37 -20.83
C GLU A 154 -23.09 -34.05 -21.41
N GLU A 155 -24.02 -34.16 -22.35
CA GLU A 155 -24.76 -32.99 -22.86
C GLU A 155 -25.60 -32.31 -21.77
N ALA A 156 -26.26 -33.08 -20.92
CA ALA A 156 -27.04 -32.54 -19.81
C ALA A 156 -26.13 -31.92 -18.72
N GLU A 157 -24.97 -32.49 -18.46
CA GLU A 157 -23.94 -31.89 -17.57
C GLU A 157 -23.41 -30.56 -18.12
N ALA A 158 -23.11 -30.50 -19.40
CA ALA A 158 -22.70 -29.27 -20.07
C ALA A 158 -23.78 -28.20 -20.02
N ALA A 159 -25.06 -28.59 -20.17
CA ALA A 159 -26.18 -27.62 -20.05
C ALA A 159 -26.24 -27.01 -18.66
N VAL A 160 -26.12 -27.79 -17.59
CA VAL A 160 -26.08 -27.30 -16.20
C VAL A 160 -24.83 -26.44 -15.96
N ALA A 161 -23.67 -26.84 -16.47
CA ALA A 161 -22.44 -26.09 -16.35
C ALA A 161 -22.51 -24.72 -17.05
N ASN A 162 -23.16 -24.62 -18.19
CA ASN A 162 -23.32 -23.38 -18.95
C ASN A 162 -24.23 -22.35 -18.25
N GLU A 163 -25.08 -22.78 -17.34
CA GLU A 163 -25.90 -21.92 -16.50
C GLU A 163 -25.12 -21.34 -15.30
N GLN A 164 -23.92 -21.84 -15.03
CA GLN A 164 -23.09 -21.41 -13.90
C GLN A 164 -22.04 -20.40 -14.36
N LEU A 165 -21.98 -19.27 -13.67
CA LEU A 165 -20.94 -18.30 -13.82
C LEU A 165 -19.86 -18.56 -12.79
N VAL A 166 -18.73 -19.11 -13.22
CA VAL A 166 -17.63 -19.50 -12.34
C VAL A 166 -16.42 -18.57 -12.50
N ALA A 167 -15.70 -18.34 -11.41
CA ALA A 167 -14.47 -17.57 -11.44
C ALA A 167 -13.36 -18.33 -12.19
N PRO A 168 -12.75 -17.74 -13.26
CA PRO A 168 -11.71 -18.41 -14.05
C PRO A 168 -10.37 -18.45 -13.32
N VAL A 169 -10.11 -17.51 -12.44
CA VAL A 169 -8.89 -17.37 -11.63
C VAL A 169 -9.23 -17.10 -10.17
N SER A 170 -8.30 -17.44 -9.28
CA SER A 170 -8.39 -16.97 -7.88
C SER A 170 -7.89 -15.56 -7.80
N GLY A 171 -8.52 -14.70 -6.99
CA GLY A 171 -8.12 -13.31 -6.85
C GLY A 171 -9.23 -12.45 -6.25
N VAL A 172 -9.23 -11.19 -6.60
CA VAL A 172 -10.20 -10.20 -6.15
C VAL A 172 -11.09 -9.76 -7.30
N ILE A 173 -12.38 -9.59 -7.06
CA ILE A 173 -13.31 -9.02 -8.04
C ILE A 173 -12.98 -7.53 -8.21
N ALA A 174 -12.56 -7.16 -9.41
CA ALA A 174 -12.26 -5.77 -9.76
C ALA A 174 -13.52 -4.99 -10.12
N SER A 175 -14.43 -5.61 -10.87
CA SER A 175 -15.71 -5.01 -11.24
C SER A 175 -16.83 -6.05 -11.23
N ALA A 176 -18.04 -5.59 -10.89
CA ALA A 176 -19.26 -6.38 -10.92
C ALA A 176 -20.37 -5.52 -11.55
N ASN A 177 -20.71 -5.84 -12.80
CA ASN A 177 -21.67 -5.08 -13.60
C ASN A 177 -22.97 -5.85 -13.76
N VAL A 178 -23.52 -6.33 -12.64
CA VAL A 178 -24.72 -7.18 -12.67
C VAL A 178 -25.58 -6.95 -11.44
N VAL A 179 -26.89 -7.02 -11.63
CA VAL A 179 -27.89 -6.93 -10.57
C VAL A 179 -28.74 -8.19 -10.58
N SER A 180 -29.15 -8.65 -9.40
CA SER A 180 -30.03 -9.81 -9.26
C SER A 180 -31.35 -9.58 -10.00
N GLY A 181 -31.73 -10.56 -10.81
CA GLY A 181 -32.94 -10.50 -11.64
C GLY A 181 -32.76 -9.80 -12.98
N GLN A 182 -31.58 -9.23 -13.27
CA GLN A 182 -31.25 -8.69 -14.59
C GLN A 182 -31.31 -9.77 -15.64
N VAL A 183 -31.83 -9.42 -16.83
CA VAL A 183 -31.77 -10.29 -18.01
C VAL A 183 -30.51 -9.95 -18.78
N LEU A 184 -29.75 -10.96 -19.12
CA LEU A 184 -28.49 -10.88 -19.82
C LEU A 184 -28.59 -11.43 -21.23
N GLU A 185 -27.79 -10.87 -22.11
CA GLU A 185 -27.50 -11.48 -23.40
C GLU A 185 -26.29 -12.43 -23.31
N ALA A 186 -26.21 -13.37 -24.22
CA ALA A 186 -25.04 -14.23 -24.32
C ALA A 186 -23.77 -13.40 -24.64
N ARG A 187 -22.64 -13.73 -23.99
CA ARG A 187 -21.33 -13.05 -24.08
C ARG A 187 -21.25 -11.70 -23.35
N GLU A 188 -22.27 -11.29 -22.64
CA GLU A 188 -22.18 -10.11 -21.76
C GLU A 188 -21.18 -10.35 -20.63
N THR A 189 -20.26 -9.40 -20.42
CA THR A 189 -19.25 -9.48 -19.34
C THR A 189 -19.85 -8.98 -18.03
N LEU A 190 -19.82 -9.81 -17.01
CA LEU A 190 -20.47 -9.56 -15.73
C LEU A 190 -19.48 -9.23 -14.63
N PHE A 191 -18.39 -9.98 -14.58
CA PHE A 191 -17.37 -9.84 -13.56
C PHE A 191 -15.99 -9.82 -14.18
N GLU A 192 -15.10 -9.02 -13.58
CA GLU A 192 -13.67 -9.06 -13.84
C GLU A 192 -12.95 -9.38 -12.54
N SER A 193 -12.07 -10.37 -12.57
CA SER A 193 -11.24 -10.77 -11.44
C SER A 193 -9.76 -10.52 -11.72
N VAL A 194 -9.03 -10.15 -10.69
CA VAL A 194 -7.59 -9.86 -10.74
C VAL A 194 -6.91 -10.67 -9.63
N ASN A 195 -5.78 -11.29 -9.98
CA ASN A 195 -4.93 -11.99 -9.01
C ASN A 195 -3.87 -11.07 -8.44
#